data_83c700082bf4dfb18693c36d5d7e7de9
#
_entry.id   83c700082bf4dfb18693c36d5d7e7de9
#
_cell.length_a   1.000
_cell.length_b   1.000
_cell.length_c   1.000
_cell.angle_alpha   90.00
_cell.angle_beta   90.00
_cell.angle_gamma   90.00
#
_symmetry.space_group_name_H-M   'P 1'
#
loop_
_entity.id
_entity.type
_entity.pdbx_description
1 polymer ?
#
loop_
_entity_poly.entity_id
_entity_poly.type
_entity_poly.pdbx_seq_one_letter_code
_entity_poly.pdbx_strand_id
1 'polypeptide(L)'
;MSLLVVDSHCHLDYEGLTERLPEVLANAEAAGVGLMVSIGTQVKNFERLRHIAEDNSNVFCTVGTHPHHAHEELDIEVAELVKLARHPKVVG
;
A
#
# COMPACT_ATOMS: atom_id res chain seq x y z
N MET A 1 16.11 -5.07 23.69
CA MET A 1 15.41 -4.22 22.71
C MET A 1 15.50 -4.86 21.35
N SER A 2 14.36 -5.14 20.76
CA SER A 2 14.35 -5.73 19.44
C SER A 2 14.51 -4.64 18.37
N LEU A 3 15.26 -4.96 17.32
CA LEU A 3 15.35 -4.08 16.15
C LEU A 3 14.10 -4.25 15.31
N LEU A 4 13.48 -3.13 14.94
CA LEU A 4 12.35 -3.13 14.04
C LEU A 4 12.84 -2.95 12.60
N VAL A 5 12.25 -3.70 11.71
CA VAL A 5 12.52 -3.63 10.28
C VAL A 5 11.39 -2.88 9.61
N VAL A 6 11.74 -2.07 8.62
CA VAL A 6 10.75 -1.42 7.75
C VAL A 6 10.69 -2.21 6.46
N ASP A 7 9.50 -2.69 6.09
CA ASP A 7 9.27 -3.26 4.76
C ASP A 7 8.84 -2.12 3.84
N SER A 8 9.76 -1.67 3.01
CA SER A 8 9.55 -0.51 2.15
C SER A 8 8.84 -0.82 0.84
N HIS A 9 8.54 -2.10 0.57
CA HIS A 9 7.93 -2.48 -0.71
C HIS A 9 7.20 -3.81 -0.58
N CYS A 10 5.92 -3.76 -0.24
CA CYS A 10 5.07 -4.95 -0.18
C CYS A 10 3.74 -4.67 -0.88
N HIS A 11 2.93 -5.69 -1.04
CA HIS A 11 1.65 -5.62 -1.75
C HIS A 11 0.55 -6.28 -0.92
N LEU A 12 0.08 -5.57 0.10
CA LEU A 12 -0.93 -6.09 1.03
C LEU A 12 -2.32 -6.20 0.41
N ASP A 13 -2.55 -5.52 -0.70
CA ASP A 13 -3.83 -5.53 -1.41
C ASP A 13 -3.94 -6.65 -2.47
N TYR A 14 -2.90 -7.46 -2.62
CA TYR A 14 -2.92 -8.54 -3.60
C TYR A 14 -3.87 -9.65 -3.16
N GLU A 15 -4.49 -10.27 -4.17
CA GLU A 15 -5.35 -11.43 -3.97
C GLU A 15 -4.59 -12.52 -3.22
N GLY A 16 -5.26 -13.15 -2.27
CA GLY A 16 -4.65 -14.15 -1.39
C GLY A 16 -4.11 -13.54 -0.10
N LEU A 17 -3.60 -12.30 -0.11
CA LEU A 17 -3.16 -11.61 1.09
C LEU A 17 -4.28 -10.81 1.74
N THR A 18 -5.11 -10.12 0.95
CA THR A 18 -6.21 -9.32 1.49
C THR A 18 -7.21 -10.15 2.29
N GLU A 19 -7.47 -11.36 1.87
CA GLU A 19 -8.40 -12.27 2.56
C GLU A 19 -7.86 -12.73 3.90
N ARG A 20 -6.56 -12.67 4.10
CA ARG A 20 -5.87 -13.10 5.31
C ARG A 20 -5.11 -11.95 5.98
N LEU A 21 -5.52 -10.72 5.71
CA LEU A 21 -4.77 -9.53 6.13
C LEU A 21 -4.49 -9.49 7.63
N PRO A 22 -5.45 -9.76 8.54
CA PRO A 22 -5.14 -9.74 9.97
C PRO A 22 -4.03 -10.73 10.35
N GLU A 23 -4.04 -11.91 9.75
CA GLU A 23 -3.00 -12.92 9.98
C GLU A 23 -1.65 -12.49 9.41
N VAL A 24 -1.65 -11.92 8.20
CA VAL A 24 -0.44 -11.43 7.55
C VAL A 24 0.21 -10.32 8.39
N LEU A 25 -0.59 -9.37 8.87
CA LEU A 25 -0.08 -8.27 9.69
C LEU A 25 0.42 -8.77 11.05
N ALA A 26 -0.27 -9.72 11.68
CA ALA A 26 0.17 -10.30 12.94
C ALA A 26 1.49 -11.05 12.79
N ASN A 27 1.66 -11.80 11.70
CA ASN A 27 2.89 -12.52 11.40
C ASN A 27 4.04 -11.56 11.16
N ALA A 28 3.80 -10.46 10.46
CA ALA A 28 4.83 -9.43 10.21
C ALA A 28 5.29 -8.81 11.52
N GLU A 29 4.36 -8.46 12.40
CA GLU A 29 4.67 -7.89 13.71
C GLU A 29 5.50 -8.88 14.55
N ALA A 30 5.09 -10.14 14.58
CA ALA A 30 5.83 -11.19 15.30
C ALA A 30 7.24 -11.38 14.77
N ALA A 31 7.46 -11.15 13.48
CA ALA A 31 8.78 -11.25 12.83
C ALA A 31 9.63 -9.99 12.99
N GLY A 32 9.12 -8.96 13.65
CA GLY A 32 9.87 -7.72 13.90
C GLY A 32 9.71 -6.64 12.84
N VAL A 33 8.71 -6.76 11.95
CA VAL A 33 8.39 -5.71 10.98
C VAL A 33 7.55 -4.65 11.69
N GLY A 34 8.12 -3.47 11.87
CA GLY A 34 7.47 -2.39 12.61
C GLY A 34 6.66 -1.43 11.75
N LEU A 35 6.99 -1.33 10.47
CA LEU A 35 6.33 -0.43 9.54
C LEU A 35 6.35 -1.02 8.14
N MET A 36 5.27 -0.85 7.41
CA MET A 36 5.14 -1.37 6.05
C MET A 36 4.67 -0.28 5.10
N VAL A 37 5.26 -0.25 3.90
CA VAL A 37 4.79 0.59 2.80
C VAL A 37 4.26 -0.32 1.71
N SER A 38 2.94 -0.32 1.53
CA SER A 38 2.29 -1.12 0.51
C SER A 38 2.22 -0.34 -0.80
N ILE A 39 2.71 -0.93 -1.86
CA ILE A 39 2.93 -0.24 -3.14
C ILE A 39 1.69 -0.35 -4.01
N GLY A 40 1.21 0.80 -4.49
CA GLY A 40 0.11 0.86 -5.45
C GLY A 40 0.60 0.46 -6.84
N THR A 41 -0.18 -0.39 -7.49
CA THR A 41 0.15 -0.85 -8.85
C THR A 41 -0.84 -0.33 -9.89
N GLN A 42 -2.04 0.03 -9.47
CA GLN A 42 -3.07 0.62 -10.32
C GLN A 42 -3.81 1.71 -9.55
N VAL A 43 -3.93 2.87 -10.13
CA VAL A 43 -4.67 3.99 -9.52
C VAL A 43 -6.13 3.61 -9.31
N LYS A 44 -6.70 2.85 -10.22
CA LYS A 44 -8.11 2.41 -10.14
C LYS A 44 -8.39 1.52 -8.92
N ASN A 45 -7.37 0.89 -8.36
CA ASN A 45 -7.49 0.04 -7.18
C ASN A 45 -6.95 0.70 -5.91
N PHE A 46 -6.61 1.97 -5.96
CA PHE A 46 -6.01 2.69 -4.84
C PHE A 46 -6.92 2.72 -3.61
N GLU A 47 -8.23 2.80 -3.78
CA GLU A 47 -9.19 2.84 -2.67
C GLU A 47 -9.00 1.67 -1.70
N ARG A 48 -8.83 0.45 -2.23
CA ARG A 48 -8.60 -0.74 -1.40
C ARG A 48 -7.33 -0.58 -0.56
N LEU A 49 -6.26 -0.13 -1.21
CA LEU A 49 -4.97 0.06 -0.54
C LEU A 49 -5.05 1.16 0.51
N ARG A 50 -5.73 2.25 0.21
CA ARG A 50 -5.94 3.34 1.15
C ARG A 50 -6.66 2.87 2.41
N HIS A 51 -7.71 2.06 2.26
CA HIS A 51 -8.44 1.50 3.41
C HIS A 51 -7.54 0.65 4.29
N ILE A 52 -6.68 -0.17 3.70
CA ILE A 52 -5.73 -0.99 4.47
C ILE A 52 -4.80 -0.07 5.29
N ALA A 53 -4.29 0.98 4.69
CA ALA A 53 -3.41 1.91 5.39
C ALA A 53 -4.14 2.70 6.47
N GLU A 54 -5.38 3.12 6.22
CA GLU A 54 -6.18 3.84 7.20
C GLU A 54 -6.50 2.99 8.44
N ASP A 55 -6.76 1.70 8.23
CA ASP A 55 -7.15 0.78 9.31
C ASP A 55 -5.96 0.29 10.14
N ASN A 56 -4.74 0.53 9.71
CA ASN A 56 -3.54 0.02 10.37
C ASN A 56 -2.51 1.13 10.51
N SER A 57 -2.21 1.51 11.76
CA SER A 57 -1.34 2.66 12.06
C SER A 57 0.08 2.50 11.52
N ASN A 58 0.56 1.26 11.38
CA ASN A 58 1.90 0.95 10.91
C ASN A 58 1.99 0.66 9.41
N VAL A 59 0.89 0.84 8.66
CA VAL A 59 0.85 0.65 7.22
C VAL A 59 0.69 1.99 6.53
N PHE A 60 1.57 2.25 5.56
CA PHE A 60 1.51 3.38 4.65
C PHE A 60 1.38 2.85 3.23
N CYS A 61 1.14 3.72 2.28
CA CYS A 61 0.94 3.29 0.90
C CYS A 61 1.52 4.29 -0.10
N THR A 62 1.56 3.87 -1.35
CA THR A 62 1.93 4.72 -2.48
C THR A 62 0.81 4.72 -3.50
N VAL A 63 0.76 5.77 -4.33
CA VAL A 63 -0.21 5.87 -5.42
C VAL A 63 0.53 5.97 -6.75
N GLY A 64 0.11 5.19 -7.73
CA GLY A 64 0.73 5.19 -9.04
C GLY A 64 0.34 3.97 -9.85
N THR A 65 0.89 3.91 -11.07
CA THR A 65 0.63 2.82 -12.00
C THR A 65 1.93 2.06 -12.27
N HIS A 66 1.90 0.76 -12.01
CA HIS A 66 3.02 -0.10 -12.36
C HIS A 66 3.16 -0.17 -13.88
N PRO A 67 4.40 -0.24 -14.42
CA PRO A 67 4.60 -0.32 -15.87
C PRO A 67 3.80 -1.41 -16.58
N HIS A 68 3.58 -2.55 -15.94
CA HIS A 68 2.75 -3.64 -16.50
C HIS A 68 1.30 -3.23 -16.72
N HIS A 69 0.80 -2.23 -16.00
CA HIS A 69 -0.58 -1.75 -16.08
C HIS A 69 -0.71 -0.39 -16.75
N ALA A 70 0.39 0.17 -17.24
CA ALA A 70 0.39 1.51 -17.82
C ALA A 70 -0.62 1.66 -18.96
N HIS A 71 -0.72 0.64 -19.82
CA HIS A 71 -1.66 0.66 -20.95
C HIS A 71 -3.13 0.59 -20.53
N GLU A 72 -3.40 0.18 -19.31
CA GLU A 72 -4.76 0.07 -18.77
C GLU A 72 -5.22 1.38 -18.10
N GLU A 73 -4.27 2.29 -17.82
CA GLU A 73 -4.54 3.51 -17.07
C GLU A 73 -4.10 4.77 -17.82
N LEU A 74 -4.21 4.78 -19.14
CA LEU A 74 -3.87 5.94 -19.97
C LEU A 74 -4.75 7.15 -19.69
N ASP A 75 -5.92 6.94 -19.11
CA ASP A 75 -6.91 7.97 -18.81
C ASP A 75 -6.69 8.65 -17.44
N ILE A 76 -5.72 8.19 -16.67
CA ILE A 76 -5.41 8.78 -15.36
C ILE A 76 -4.64 10.09 -15.55
N GLU A 77 -5.18 11.17 -15.03
CA GLU A 77 -4.57 12.50 -15.14
C GLU A 77 -3.68 12.82 -13.95
N VAL A 78 -2.70 13.69 -14.16
CA VAL A 78 -1.78 14.15 -13.11
C VAL A 78 -2.54 14.77 -11.94
N ALA A 79 -3.59 15.54 -12.22
CA ALA A 79 -4.40 16.18 -11.19
C ALA A 79 -5.03 15.16 -10.23
N GLU A 80 -5.47 14.01 -10.76
CA GLU A 80 -6.01 12.93 -9.94
C GLU A 80 -4.94 12.33 -9.03
N LEU A 81 -3.76 12.07 -9.57
CA LEU A 81 -2.64 11.55 -8.79
C LEU A 81 -2.26 12.50 -7.65
N VAL A 82 -2.17 13.79 -7.95
CA VAL A 82 -1.85 14.80 -6.94
C VAL A 82 -2.90 14.81 -5.83
N LYS A 83 -4.17 14.74 -6.20
CA LYS A 83 -5.27 14.70 -5.24
C LYS A 83 -5.16 13.50 -4.30
N LEU A 84 -4.95 12.32 -4.87
CA LEU A 84 -4.84 11.08 -4.08
C LEU A 84 -3.58 11.09 -3.20
N ALA A 85 -2.49 11.67 -3.69
CA ALA A 85 -1.23 11.74 -2.96
C ALA A 85 -1.27 12.65 -1.73
N ARG A 86 -2.32 13.47 -1.58
CA ARG A 86 -2.49 14.34 -0.42
C ARG A 86 -2.93 13.61 0.84
N HIS A 87 -3.37 12.38 0.71
CA HIS A 87 -3.77 11.59 1.87
C HIS A 87 -2.57 11.37 2.81
N PRO A 88 -2.76 11.55 4.15
CA PRO A 88 -1.62 11.46 5.11
C PRO A 88 -0.91 10.10 5.11
N LYS A 89 -1.56 9.04 4.69
CA LYS A 89 -0.96 7.70 4.64
C LYS A 89 -0.21 7.43 3.34
N VAL A 90 -0.27 8.33 2.37
CA VAL A 90 0.45 8.20 1.09
C VAL A 90 1.83 8.83 1.23
N VAL A 91 2.86 8.03 1.05
CA VAL A 91 4.27 8.46 1.22
C VAL A 91 5.07 8.47 -0.10
N GLY A 92 4.43 8.05 -1.19
CA GLY A 92 5.10 8.05 -2.50
C GLY A 92 4.17 7.83 -3.67
#